data_8f88d485b579aed1cd352c4b7cbf214d
#
_entry.id   8f88d485b579aed1cd352c4b7cbf214d
#
_cell.length_a   1.000
_cell.length_b   1.000
_cell.length_c   1.000
_cell.angle_alpha   90.00
_cell.angle_beta   90.00
_cell.angle_gamma   90.00
#
_symmetry.space_group_name_H-M   'P 1'
#
loop_
_entity.id
_entity.type
_entity.pdbx_description
1 polymer ?
#
loop_
_entity_poly.entity_id
_entity_poly.type
_entity_poly.pdbx_seq_one_letter_code
_entity_poly.pdbx_strand_id
1 'polypeptide(L)'
;MLRNFAVGQLLVPPWDAQASGETADWPRGLFDLAAEHGTDVITAEDGTVYPLGSGTLTVLQGGESELYDTDDSSAHVNNASLCTLFEASNFRYLSTGDAESAAEQRLVDRYGKALHATLFKAGHHGSSTSSTEALLQVVQPQAVAISCGLNNDYGHPHARALQRLTDAGAEIYRTDTMGTITFTWQNDTLSAASADTLDAAA
;
A
#
# COMPACT_ATOMS: atom_id res chain seq x y z
N MET A 1 14.81 7.25 4.17
CA MET A 1 14.97 6.08 5.06
C MET A 1 16.39 5.55 5.00
N LEU A 2 16.92 5.03 3.90
CA LEU A 2 18.25 4.40 3.78
C LEU A 2 19.39 5.27 4.34
N ARG A 3 19.36 6.59 4.16
CA ARG A 3 20.38 7.52 4.69
C ARG A 3 20.37 7.70 6.21
N ASN A 4 19.24 7.38 6.86
CA ASN A 4 19.03 7.73 8.27
C ASN A 4 18.83 6.50 9.18
N PHE A 5 18.65 5.31 8.60
CA PHE A 5 18.41 4.08 9.33
C PHE A 5 19.23 2.95 8.75
N ALA A 6 19.66 2.03 9.60
CA ALA A 6 20.21 0.75 9.17
C ALA A 6 19.06 -0.11 8.63
N VAL A 7 19.04 -0.33 7.33
CA VAL A 7 18.05 -1.17 6.64
C VAL A 7 18.77 -2.42 6.14
N GLY A 8 18.42 -3.58 6.65
CA GLY A 8 19.04 -4.85 6.24
C GLY A 8 18.59 -5.27 4.85
N GLN A 9 17.30 -5.16 4.58
CA GLN A 9 16.70 -5.62 3.31
C GLN A 9 15.70 -4.60 2.78
N LEU A 10 15.68 -4.45 1.45
CA LEU A 10 14.73 -3.64 0.71
C LEU A 10 13.98 -4.56 -0.27
N LEU A 11 12.68 -4.76 -0.03
CA LEU A 11 11.82 -5.53 -0.92
C LEU A 11 11.28 -4.61 -2.01
N VAL A 12 11.50 -4.99 -3.26
CA VAL A 12 11.12 -4.19 -4.45
C VAL A 12 10.33 -5.05 -5.44
N PRO A 13 9.45 -4.44 -6.26
CA PRO A 13 8.84 -5.14 -7.39
C PRO A 13 9.93 -5.59 -8.39
N PRO A 14 9.65 -6.57 -9.26
CA PRO A 14 10.53 -6.89 -10.38
C PRO A 14 10.87 -5.64 -11.18
N TRP A 15 12.13 -5.49 -11.52
CA TRP A 15 12.67 -4.34 -12.19
C TRP A 15 13.45 -4.74 -13.44
N ASP A 16 13.17 -4.11 -14.57
CA ASP A 16 13.99 -4.27 -15.76
C ASP A 16 15.18 -3.29 -15.73
N ALA A 17 16.36 -3.83 -15.45
CA ALA A 17 17.60 -3.06 -15.44
C ALA A 17 17.95 -2.44 -16.81
N GLN A 18 17.30 -2.87 -17.89
CA GLN A 18 17.50 -2.39 -19.25
C GLN A 18 16.47 -1.32 -19.67
N ALA A 19 15.43 -1.11 -18.87
CA ALA A 19 14.48 -0.03 -19.09
C ALA A 19 15.20 1.33 -19.16
N SER A 20 14.74 2.23 -20.01
CA SER A 20 15.29 3.57 -20.19
C SER A 20 14.21 4.63 -20.01
N GLY A 21 14.62 5.83 -19.56
CA GLY A 21 13.73 6.96 -19.33
C GLY A 21 13.60 7.32 -17.85
N GLU A 22 12.85 8.37 -17.52
CA GLU A 22 12.72 8.90 -16.15
C GLU A 22 12.18 7.86 -15.17
N THR A 23 11.26 7.00 -15.59
CA THR A 23 10.74 5.88 -14.80
C THR A 23 11.79 4.82 -14.48
N ALA A 24 12.86 4.73 -15.28
CA ALA A 24 13.98 3.83 -15.10
C ALA A 24 15.09 4.39 -14.21
N ASP A 25 15.27 5.69 -14.19
CA ASP A 25 16.38 6.35 -13.48
C ASP A 25 16.13 6.42 -11.97
N TRP A 26 14.88 6.59 -11.56
CA TRP A 26 14.53 6.68 -10.14
C TRP A 26 14.87 5.39 -9.35
N PRO A 27 14.51 4.17 -9.79
CA PRO A 27 14.89 2.96 -9.08
C PRO A 27 16.39 2.71 -9.06
N ARG A 28 17.13 3.08 -10.12
CA ARG A 28 18.60 2.97 -10.12
C ARG A 28 19.22 3.75 -8.99
N GLY A 29 18.82 5.02 -8.80
CA GLY A 29 19.33 5.84 -7.67
C GLY A 29 18.99 5.24 -6.30
N LEU A 30 17.86 4.55 -6.16
CA LEU A 30 17.51 3.82 -4.95
C LEU A 30 18.40 2.61 -4.73
N PHE A 31 18.70 1.84 -5.80
CA PHE A 31 19.56 0.65 -5.71
C PHE A 31 21.00 1.02 -5.43
N ASP A 32 21.52 2.09 -6.05
CA ASP A 32 22.86 2.61 -5.76
C ASP A 32 22.97 3.02 -4.28
N LEU A 33 21.96 3.72 -3.76
CA LEU A 33 21.91 4.12 -2.36
C LEU A 33 21.80 2.90 -1.42
N ALA A 34 21.05 1.88 -1.78
CA ALA A 34 20.97 0.64 -1.01
C ALA A 34 22.33 -0.05 -0.93
N ALA A 35 23.04 -0.13 -2.06
CA ALA A 35 24.37 -0.70 -2.13
C ALA A 35 25.39 0.09 -1.29
N GLU A 36 25.36 1.44 -1.34
CA GLU A 36 26.21 2.31 -0.53
C GLU A 36 26.01 2.08 0.99
N HIS A 37 24.80 1.72 1.40
CA HIS A 37 24.45 1.50 2.81
C HIS A 37 24.47 0.03 3.24
N GLY A 38 24.88 -0.89 2.35
CA GLY A 38 24.92 -2.33 2.64
C GLY A 38 23.56 -2.95 2.84
N THR A 39 22.53 -2.41 2.16
CA THR A 39 21.17 -2.92 2.17
C THR A 39 20.99 -3.93 1.03
N ASP A 40 20.55 -5.16 1.34
CA ASP A 40 20.24 -6.16 0.34
C ASP A 40 18.93 -5.80 -0.39
N VAL A 41 18.98 -5.73 -1.72
CA VAL A 41 17.78 -5.53 -2.55
C VAL A 41 17.24 -6.90 -2.96
N ILE A 42 15.98 -7.16 -2.58
CA ILE A 42 15.30 -8.44 -2.83
C ILE A 42 14.11 -8.18 -3.74
N THR A 43 14.03 -8.90 -4.86
CA THR A 43 12.85 -8.87 -5.73
C THR A 43 11.69 -9.59 -5.04
N ALA A 44 10.55 -8.93 -4.98
CA ALA A 44 9.33 -9.50 -4.41
C ALA A 44 8.76 -10.57 -5.35
N GLU A 45 8.43 -11.72 -4.79
CA GLU A 45 7.78 -12.82 -5.50
C GLU A 45 6.40 -13.08 -4.90
N ASP A 46 5.40 -13.26 -5.76
CA ASP A 46 4.02 -13.55 -5.37
C ASP A 46 3.92 -14.75 -4.46
N GLY A 47 3.19 -14.62 -3.37
CA GLY A 47 2.98 -15.66 -2.38
C GLY A 47 4.12 -15.82 -1.38
N THR A 48 5.22 -15.07 -1.51
CA THR A 48 6.31 -15.12 -0.52
C THR A 48 5.85 -14.54 0.80
N VAL A 49 6.20 -15.22 1.88
CA VAL A 49 5.84 -14.85 3.25
C VAL A 49 7.10 -14.50 4.03
N TYR A 50 7.13 -13.30 4.59
CA TYR A 50 8.21 -12.81 5.43
C TYR A 50 7.76 -12.77 6.90
N PRO A 51 8.52 -13.31 7.84
CA PRO A 51 8.24 -13.13 9.27
C PRO A 51 8.50 -11.66 9.65
N LEU A 52 7.56 -11.04 10.38
CA LEU A 52 7.65 -9.66 10.83
C LEU A 52 7.18 -9.56 12.28
N GLY A 53 8.12 -9.61 13.21
CA GLY A 53 7.83 -9.68 14.66
C GLY A 53 7.04 -10.93 15.00
N SER A 54 5.87 -10.78 15.61
CA SER A 54 4.93 -11.87 15.92
C SER A 54 3.96 -12.20 14.79
N GLY A 55 4.05 -11.48 13.66
CA GLY A 55 3.18 -11.64 12.51
C GLY A 55 3.94 -12.06 11.25
N THR A 56 3.24 -12.01 10.13
CA THR A 56 3.76 -12.31 8.80
C THR A 56 3.33 -11.25 7.80
N LEU A 57 4.20 -10.96 6.84
CA LEU A 57 3.91 -10.15 5.68
C LEU A 57 3.90 -11.05 4.45
N THR A 58 2.75 -11.17 3.79
CA THR A 58 2.61 -11.92 2.54
C THR A 58 2.64 -10.96 1.37
N VAL A 59 3.47 -11.25 0.36
CA VAL A 59 3.42 -10.58 -0.93
C VAL A 59 2.25 -11.15 -1.73
N LEU A 60 1.24 -10.36 -2.00
CA LEU A 60 0.09 -10.75 -2.81
C LEU A 60 0.38 -10.56 -4.31
N GLN A 61 1.04 -9.45 -4.63
CA GLN A 61 1.54 -9.11 -5.96
C GLN A 61 2.89 -8.45 -5.78
N GLY A 62 3.93 -9.07 -6.30
CA GLY A 62 5.30 -8.54 -6.30
C GLY A 62 5.55 -7.55 -7.43
N GLY A 63 4.64 -7.48 -8.37
CA GLY A 63 4.74 -6.82 -9.66
C GLY A 63 5.04 -7.84 -10.76
N GLU A 64 4.33 -7.76 -11.87
CA GLU A 64 4.60 -8.59 -13.04
C GLU A 64 5.49 -7.80 -14.00
N SER A 65 6.56 -8.42 -14.50
CA SER A 65 7.48 -7.78 -15.47
C SER A 65 6.77 -7.39 -16.77
N GLU A 66 5.68 -8.07 -17.11
CA GLU A 66 4.83 -7.76 -18.27
C GLU A 66 4.08 -6.43 -18.12
N LEU A 67 3.97 -5.89 -16.89
CA LEU A 67 3.35 -4.57 -16.63
C LEU A 67 4.32 -3.41 -16.90
N TYR A 68 5.60 -3.69 -17.08
CA TYR A 68 6.61 -2.71 -17.52
C TYR A 68 6.71 -2.64 -19.05
N ASP A 69 5.73 -3.23 -19.78
CA ASP A 69 5.70 -3.15 -21.22
C ASP A 69 5.57 -1.68 -21.65
N THR A 70 6.36 -1.34 -22.60
CA THR A 70 6.85 -0.09 -23.18
C THR A 70 5.86 1.07 -23.42
N ASP A 71 4.64 0.96 -22.93
CA ASP A 71 3.68 2.06 -23.00
C ASP A 71 3.75 2.84 -21.68
N ASP A 72 4.32 4.03 -21.77
CA ASP A 72 4.67 5.00 -20.72
C ASP A 72 3.43 5.56 -19.97
N SER A 73 2.37 4.78 -19.85
CA SER A 73 1.20 5.19 -19.11
C SER A 73 1.43 5.02 -17.61
N SER A 74 1.18 6.05 -16.83
CA SER A 74 1.25 6.02 -15.36
C SER A 74 0.42 4.86 -14.75
N ALA A 75 -0.63 4.41 -15.45
CA ALA A 75 -1.44 3.27 -15.06
C ALA A 75 -0.64 1.95 -15.03
N HIS A 76 0.31 1.75 -15.96
CA HIS A 76 1.17 0.55 -15.97
C HIS A 76 2.07 0.53 -14.75
N VAL A 77 2.72 1.65 -14.42
CA VAL A 77 3.57 1.79 -13.23
C VAL A 77 2.76 1.55 -11.94
N ASN A 78 1.59 2.16 -11.85
CA ASN A 78 0.71 2.00 -10.70
C ASN A 78 0.25 0.54 -10.52
N ASN A 79 -0.13 -0.12 -11.61
CA ASN A 79 -0.55 -1.53 -11.58
C ASN A 79 0.59 -2.52 -11.27
N ALA A 80 1.85 -2.08 -11.35
CA ALA A 80 3.02 -2.83 -10.91
C ALA A 80 3.32 -2.65 -9.40
N SER A 81 2.46 -2.00 -8.64
CA SER A 81 2.63 -1.80 -7.21
C SER A 81 2.79 -3.11 -6.44
N LEU A 82 3.70 -3.09 -5.48
CA LEU A 82 3.84 -4.16 -4.49
C LEU A 82 2.60 -4.18 -3.60
N CYS A 83 1.80 -5.26 -3.69
CA CYS A 83 0.62 -5.45 -2.86
C CYS A 83 0.94 -6.45 -1.74
N THR A 84 0.62 -6.08 -0.51
CA THR A 84 0.99 -6.88 0.67
C THR A 84 -0.15 -7.02 1.66
N LEU A 85 -0.17 -8.16 2.34
CA LEU A 85 -1.05 -8.43 3.47
C LEU A 85 -0.20 -8.74 4.70
N PHE A 86 -0.31 -7.92 5.73
CA PHE A 86 0.25 -8.20 7.04
C PHE A 86 -0.79 -8.86 7.93
N GLU A 87 -0.39 -9.90 8.66
CA GLU A 87 -1.24 -10.66 9.58
C GLU A 87 -0.52 -10.87 10.91
N ALA A 88 -1.19 -10.53 12.00
CA ALA A 88 -0.71 -10.80 13.36
C ALA A 88 -1.90 -11.10 14.28
N SER A 89 -1.96 -12.29 14.84
CA SER A 89 -3.14 -12.76 15.57
C SER A 89 -4.41 -12.63 14.73
N ASN A 90 -5.41 -11.88 15.20
CA ASN A 90 -6.67 -11.62 14.48
C ASN A 90 -6.65 -10.28 13.71
N PHE A 91 -5.52 -9.58 13.68
CA PHE A 91 -5.36 -8.34 12.93
C PHE A 91 -4.84 -8.60 11.52
N ARG A 92 -5.43 -7.92 10.54
CA ARG A 92 -5.03 -8.00 9.14
C ARG A 92 -4.95 -6.59 8.55
N TYR A 93 -3.85 -6.28 7.90
CA TYR A 93 -3.62 -5.01 7.21
C TYR A 93 -3.28 -5.25 5.76
N LEU A 94 -4.11 -4.71 4.86
CA LEU A 94 -3.92 -4.76 3.42
C LEU A 94 -3.39 -3.43 2.89
N SER A 95 -2.35 -3.51 2.07
CA SER A 95 -1.84 -2.39 1.27
C SER A 95 -1.71 -2.82 -0.18
N THR A 96 -2.32 -2.07 -1.09
CA THR A 96 -2.25 -2.30 -2.54
C THR A 96 -1.37 -1.28 -3.27
N GLY A 97 -0.60 -0.46 -2.51
CA GLY A 97 0.20 0.61 -3.12
C GLY A 97 -0.68 1.58 -3.91
N ASP A 98 -0.29 1.83 -5.14
CA ASP A 98 -1.02 2.69 -6.09
C ASP A 98 -1.71 1.86 -7.19
N ALA A 99 -1.87 0.54 -6.95
CA ALA A 99 -2.60 -0.36 -7.84
C ALA A 99 -3.97 0.21 -8.20
N GLU A 100 -4.30 0.15 -9.48
CA GLU A 100 -5.57 0.60 -10.03
C GLU A 100 -6.51 -0.59 -10.30
N SER A 101 -7.67 -0.31 -10.87
CA SER A 101 -8.77 -1.27 -11.04
C SER A 101 -8.35 -2.59 -11.69
N ALA A 102 -7.44 -2.57 -12.66
CA ALA A 102 -6.97 -3.79 -13.33
C ALA A 102 -6.15 -4.70 -12.40
N ALA A 103 -5.24 -4.13 -11.59
CA ALA A 103 -4.47 -4.90 -10.62
C ALA A 103 -5.35 -5.36 -9.45
N GLU A 104 -6.26 -4.50 -8.98
CA GLU A 104 -7.21 -4.87 -7.94
C GLU A 104 -8.11 -6.03 -8.37
N GLN A 105 -8.58 -6.05 -9.64
CA GLN A 105 -9.37 -7.17 -10.17
C GLN A 105 -8.57 -8.48 -10.17
N ARG A 106 -7.28 -8.46 -10.56
CA ARG A 106 -6.42 -9.65 -10.47
C ARG A 106 -6.27 -10.17 -9.04
N LEU A 107 -6.11 -9.26 -8.07
CA LEU A 107 -6.08 -9.65 -6.65
C LEU A 107 -7.39 -10.31 -6.21
N VAL A 108 -8.54 -9.74 -6.60
CA VAL A 108 -9.86 -10.31 -6.31
C VAL A 108 -10.03 -11.69 -6.92
N ASP A 109 -9.68 -11.85 -8.21
CA ASP A 109 -9.81 -13.11 -8.92
C ASP A 109 -8.93 -14.21 -8.31
N ARG A 110 -7.72 -13.83 -7.85
CA ARG A 110 -6.74 -14.78 -7.31
C ARG A 110 -7.01 -15.16 -5.86
N TYR A 111 -7.36 -14.19 -5.01
CA TYR A 111 -7.41 -14.38 -3.56
C TYR A 111 -8.83 -14.32 -2.98
N GLY A 112 -9.78 -13.66 -3.66
CA GLY A 112 -11.17 -13.54 -3.20
C GLY A 112 -11.25 -13.12 -1.73
N LYS A 113 -11.99 -13.87 -0.92
CA LYS A 113 -12.18 -13.58 0.51
C LYS A 113 -10.92 -13.67 1.38
N ALA A 114 -9.84 -14.25 0.87
CA ALA A 114 -8.55 -14.23 1.58
C ALA A 114 -7.95 -12.82 1.68
N LEU A 115 -8.49 -11.84 0.92
CA LEU A 115 -8.12 -10.42 1.03
C LEU A 115 -8.79 -9.70 2.21
N HIS A 116 -9.69 -10.35 2.95
CA HIS A 116 -10.34 -9.72 4.12
C HIS A 116 -9.28 -9.08 5.04
N ALA A 117 -9.51 -7.81 5.42
CA ALA A 117 -8.57 -7.07 6.27
C ALA A 117 -9.30 -6.16 7.26
N THR A 118 -8.77 -6.06 8.47
CA THR A 118 -9.26 -5.16 9.53
C THR A 118 -8.99 -3.71 9.16
N LEU A 119 -7.78 -3.43 8.65
CA LEU A 119 -7.33 -2.11 8.20
C LEU A 119 -6.91 -2.20 6.74
N PHE A 120 -7.37 -1.26 5.93
CA PHE A 120 -6.97 -1.13 4.53
C PHE A 120 -6.35 0.24 4.28
N LYS A 121 -5.16 0.29 3.67
CA LYS A 121 -4.65 1.54 3.10
C LYS A 121 -5.36 1.74 1.76
N ALA A 122 -6.13 2.82 1.63
CA ALA A 122 -6.79 3.15 0.37
C ALA A 122 -5.77 3.17 -0.78
N GLY A 123 -6.11 2.46 -1.86
CA GLY A 123 -5.27 2.39 -3.05
C GLY A 123 -5.04 3.78 -3.62
N HIS A 124 -3.83 4.03 -4.13
CA HIS A 124 -3.45 5.25 -4.86
C HIS A 124 -3.92 6.54 -4.16
N HIS A 125 -3.69 6.61 -2.84
CA HIS A 125 -4.01 7.78 -1.99
C HIS A 125 -5.48 8.22 -2.02
N GLY A 126 -6.40 7.32 -2.36
CA GLY A 126 -7.82 7.63 -2.56
C GLY A 126 -8.13 8.16 -3.96
N SER A 127 -7.36 7.75 -4.98
CA SER A 127 -7.69 7.99 -6.39
C SER A 127 -9.02 7.35 -6.77
N SER A 128 -9.72 7.97 -7.73
CA SER A 128 -10.94 7.41 -8.30
C SER A 128 -10.71 6.12 -9.12
N THR A 129 -9.46 5.84 -9.51
CA THR A 129 -9.06 4.65 -10.28
C THR A 129 -8.85 3.41 -9.42
N SER A 130 -8.78 3.58 -8.08
CA SER A 130 -8.44 2.52 -7.11
C SER A 130 -9.53 2.35 -6.06
N SER A 131 -9.37 1.39 -5.14
CA SER A 131 -10.36 1.04 -4.11
C SER A 131 -11.73 0.73 -4.74
N THR A 132 -11.72 -0.20 -5.70
CA THR A 132 -12.91 -0.59 -6.46
C THR A 132 -13.96 -1.28 -5.58
N GLU A 133 -15.22 -1.24 -6.00
CA GLU A 133 -16.31 -1.95 -5.31
C GLU A 133 -16.02 -3.45 -5.21
N ALA A 134 -15.48 -4.06 -6.27
CA ALA A 134 -15.12 -5.47 -6.28
C ALA A 134 -14.09 -5.83 -5.20
N LEU A 135 -13.03 -4.99 -5.05
CA LEU A 135 -12.04 -5.17 -4.00
C LEU A 135 -12.68 -4.97 -2.61
N LEU A 136 -13.43 -3.89 -2.41
CA LEU A 136 -14.05 -3.58 -1.12
C LEU A 136 -15.06 -4.64 -0.65
N GLN A 137 -15.77 -5.29 -1.59
CA GLN A 137 -16.68 -6.39 -1.27
C GLN A 137 -16.00 -7.63 -0.67
N VAL A 138 -14.73 -7.88 -1.00
CA VAL A 138 -13.97 -9.02 -0.46
C VAL A 138 -13.09 -8.61 0.72
N VAL A 139 -12.57 -7.38 0.75
CA VAL A 139 -11.74 -6.86 1.85
C VAL A 139 -12.59 -6.59 3.09
N GLN A 140 -13.75 -5.96 2.95
CA GLN A 140 -14.66 -5.62 4.05
C GLN A 140 -13.96 -4.95 5.23
N PRO A 141 -13.23 -3.84 5.02
CA PRO A 141 -12.39 -3.25 6.06
C PRO A 141 -13.24 -2.60 7.16
N GLN A 142 -12.81 -2.73 8.42
CA GLN A 142 -13.38 -1.94 9.53
C GLN A 142 -12.96 -0.48 9.41
N ALA A 143 -11.68 -0.25 9.09
CA ALA A 143 -11.12 1.08 8.93
C ALA A 143 -10.30 1.19 7.64
N VAL A 144 -10.30 2.39 7.07
CA VAL A 144 -9.50 2.74 5.90
C VAL A 144 -8.61 3.94 6.22
N ALA A 145 -7.32 3.78 6.00
CA ALA A 145 -6.35 4.87 6.08
C ALA A 145 -6.12 5.47 4.69
N ILE A 146 -6.34 6.77 4.54
CA ILE A 146 -6.02 7.52 3.33
C ILE A 146 -4.81 8.41 3.63
N SER A 147 -3.67 8.10 3.01
CA SER A 147 -2.45 8.89 3.13
C SER A 147 -2.35 9.86 1.96
N CYS A 148 -2.65 11.12 2.18
CA CYS A 148 -2.56 12.20 1.19
C CYS A 148 -2.20 13.53 1.87
N GLY A 149 -1.65 14.46 1.11
CA GLY A 149 -1.34 15.80 1.60
C GLY A 149 -2.54 16.74 1.54
N LEU A 150 -2.61 17.68 2.46
CA LEU A 150 -3.58 18.78 2.38
C LEU A 150 -3.29 19.61 1.11
N ASN A 151 -4.34 19.90 0.32
CA ASN A 151 -4.24 20.67 -0.93
C ASN A 151 -3.24 20.07 -1.94
N ASN A 152 -3.14 18.74 -2.01
CA ASN A 152 -2.28 18.09 -2.98
C ASN A 152 -2.73 18.34 -4.43
N ASP A 153 -1.78 18.38 -5.37
CA ASP A 153 -2.00 18.72 -6.77
C ASP A 153 -2.89 17.71 -7.52
N TYR A 154 -3.03 16.49 -7.00
CA TYR A 154 -3.85 15.43 -7.60
C TYR A 154 -5.33 15.52 -7.21
N GLY A 155 -5.68 16.35 -6.22
CA GLY A 155 -7.04 16.44 -5.68
C GLY A 155 -7.46 15.20 -4.89
N HIS A 156 -6.51 14.40 -4.41
CA HIS A 156 -6.78 13.23 -3.60
C HIS A 156 -7.17 13.61 -2.15
N PRO A 157 -8.10 12.86 -1.51
CA PRO A 157 -8.87 11.77 -2.06
C PRO A 157 -10.04 12.26 -2.92
N HIS A 158 -10.27 11.60 -4.05
CA HIS A 158 -11.40 11.92 -4.92
C HIS A 158 -12.74 11.59 -4.27
N ALA A 159 -13.77 12.41 -4.51
CA ALA A 159 -15.12 12.20 -3.97
C ALA A 159 -15.70 10.81 -4.30
N ARG A 160 -15.40 10.28 -5.50
CA ARG A 160 -15.85 8.95 -5.92
C ARG A 160 -15.21 7.82 -5.12
N ALA A 161 -13.94 7.95 -4.74
CA ALA A 161 -13.28 6.99 -3.86
C ALA A 161 -13.86 7.04 -2.45
N LEU A 162 -14.03 8.25 -1.89
CA LEU A 162 -14.67 8.43 -0.58
C LEU A 162 -16.07 7.82 -0.53
N GLN A 163 -16.87 7.99 -1.59
CA GLN A 163 -18.20 7.41 -1.66
C GLN A 163 -18.15 5.88 -1.58
N ARG A 164 -17.30 5.22 -2.39
CA ARG A 164 -17.14 3.75 -2.35
C ARG A 164 -16.72 3.22 -0.99
N LEU A 165 -15.76 3.91 -0.34
CA LEU A 165 -15.29 3.54 1.00
C LEU A 165 -16.37 3.70 2.05
N THR A 166 -17.19 4.77 1.96
CA THR A 166 -18.35 4.99 2.84
C THR A 166 -19.43 3.92 2.62
N ASP A 167 -19.75 3.61 1.35
CA ASP A 167 -20.73 2.60 1.00
C ASP A 167 -20.31 1.19 1.45
N ALA A 168 -19.00 0.94 1.53
CA ALA A 168 -18.45 -0.30 2.11
C ALA A 168 -18.59 -0.36 3.65
N GLY A 169 -19.03 0.71 4.31
CA GLY A 169 -19.23 0.77 5.75
C GLY A 169 -17.95 0.96 6.58
N ALA A 170 -16.84 1.34 5.95
CA ALA A 170 -15.58 1.51 6.64
C ALA A 170 -15.49 2.87 7.36
N GLU A 171 -14.84 2.91 8.52
CA GLU A 171 -14.40 4.17 9.15
C GLU A 171 -13.23 4.75 8.36
N ILE A 172 -13.31 6.03 7.98
CA ILE A 172 -12.32 6.68 7.11
C ILE A 172 -11.45 7.62 7.91
N TYR A 173 -10.14 7.39 7.85
CA TYR A 173 -9.10 8.19 8.49
C TYR A 173 -8.19 8.81 7.43
N ARG A 174 -8.05 10.16 7.43
CA ARG A 174 -7.36 10.91 6.38
C ARG A 174 -6.24 11.76 6.95
N THR A 175 -5.02 11.60 6.43
CA THR A 175 -3.87 12.37 6.91
C THR A 175 -3.91 13.86 6.53
N ASP A 176 -4.61 14.23 5.46
CA ASP A 176 -4.78 15.63 5.05
C ASP A 176 -5.66 16.45 5.99
N THR A 177 -6.53 15.79 6.77
CA THR A 177 -7.43 16.45 7.72
C THR A 177 -7.12 16.14 9.18
N MET A 178 -6.41 15.05 9.46
CA MET A 178 -6.16 14.55 10.82
C MET A 178 -4.65 14.53 11.17
N GLY A 179 -3.78 14.90 10.24
CA GLY A 179 -2.33 14.82 10.44
C GLY A 179 -1.84 13.37 10.56
N THR A 180 -0.91 13.13 11.46
CA THR A 180 -0.41 11.79 11.74
C THR A 180 -1.47 10.95 12.44
N ILE A 181 -1.73 9.75 11.92
CA ILE A 181 -2.71 8.82 12.48
C ILE A 181 -1.96 7.57 12.96
N THR A 182 -2.21 7.21 14.22
CA THR A 182 -1.70 5.97 14.81
C THR A 182 -2.85 5.00 15.01
N PHE A 183 -2.72 3.81 14.42
CA PHE A 183 -3.63 2.70 14.64
C PHE A 183 -3.04 1.74 15.67
N THR A 184 -3.87 1.32 16.62
CA THR A 184 -3.49 0.36 17.66
C THR A 184 -4.47 -0.81 17.67
N TRP A 185 -3.94 -2.03 17.62
CA TRP A 185 -4.71 -3.25 17.76
C TRP A 185 -4.44 -3.88 19.13
N GLN A 186 -5.46 -3.96 19.95
CA GLN A 186 -5.37 -4.55 21.27
C GLN A 186 -6.70 -5.19 21.69
N ASN A 187 -6.65 -6.38 22.27
CA ASN A 187 -7.85 -7.11 22.71
C ASN A 187 -8.92 -7.24 21.63
N ASP A 188 -8.50 -7.59 20.40
CA ASP A 188 -9.36 -7.72 19.22
C ASP A 188 -10.14 -6.43 18.85
N THR A 189 -9.60 -5.28 19.25
CA THR A 189 -10.18 -3.97 18.95
C THR A 189 -9.18 -3.08 18.24
N LEU A 190 -9.60 -2.49 17.12
CA LEU A 190 -8.87 -1.45 16.42
C LEU A 190 -9.24 -0.08 17.00
N SER A 191 -8.24 0.70 17.37
CA SER A 191 -8.40 2.10 17.74
C SER A 191 -7.50 2.98 16.90
N ALA A 192 -7.91 4.22 16.66
CA ALA A 192 -7.13 5.20 15.94
C ALA A 192 -7.04 6.50 16.76
N ALA A 193 -5.86 7.13 16.74
CA ALA A 193 -5.61 8.42 17.35
C ALA A 193 -4.88 9.31 16.33
N SER A 194 -5.27 10.60 16.28
CA SER A 194 -4.53 11.62 15.53
C SER A 194 -3.49 12.30 16.42
N ALA A 195 -2.50 12.98 15.82
CA ALA A 195 -1.47 13.70 16.56
C ALA A 195 -2.08 14.70 17.58
N ASP A 196 -3.14 15.41 17.17
CA ASP A 196 -3.83 16.39 18.04
C ASP A 196 -4.48 15.76 19.27
N THR A 197 -4.88 14.48 19.19
CA THR A 197 -5.47 13.74 20.32
C THR A 197 -4.42 13.11 21.23
N LEU A 198 -3.22 12.83 20.73
CA LEU A 198 -2.12 12.28 21.53
C LEU A 198 -1.48 13.36 22.41
N ASP A 199 -1.33 14.58 21.92
CA ASP A 199 -0.79 15.71 22.69
C ASP A 199 -1.75 16.20 23.79
N ALA A 200 -3.06 15.98 23.62
CA ALA A 200 -4.06 16.35 24.63
C ALA A 200 -4.15 15.35 25.81
N ALA A 201 -3.53 14.17 25.70
CA ALA A 201 -3.55 13.11 26.72
C ALA A 201 -2.23 12.98 27.49
N ALA A 202 -1.22 13.80 27.17
CA ALA A 202 0.10 13.84 27.81
C ALA A 202 0.20 15.02 28.80
#